data_7f8128fd25a6bd5bcc8733157638af50
#
_entry.id   7f8128fd25a6bd5bcc8733157638af50
#
_cell.length_a   1.000
_cell.length_b   1.000
_cell.length_c   1.000
_cell.angle_alpha   90.00
_cell.angle_beta   90.00
_cell.angle_gamma   90.00
#
_symmetry.space_group_name_H-M   'P 1'
#
loop_
_entity.id
_entity.type
_entity.pdbx_description
1 polymer ?
#
loop_
_entity_poly.entity_id
_entity_poly.type
_entity_poly.pdbx_seq_one_letter_code
_entity_poly.pdbx_strand_id
1 'polypeptide(L)'
;VQLISKRADAIERRLKGEPPDLDDPIERVKEHSSRVGACSVRYQWVSEKYYDTSLEARARELGCAPEQLCKTMIMENKAFDTSGQNSVDASDPTRNRFYFVVVQYAAKLSAQKISAAVMHLKPGGQKLSRARCNLQVAPEELGLSLSGFPHNGVSVFGGLTPVPIILSEAVLGLRPAFVWMGAGHPLLKLGVSVNDLVNKLGAIVADISVPRDGSGVDDACEDDRA
;
A
#
# COMPACT_ATOMS: atom_id res chain seq x y z
N VAL A 1 22.97 13.54 -4.40
CA VAL A 1 24.08 13.39 -3.42
C VAL A 1 23.57 12.78 -2.12
N GLN A 2 22.55 13.33 -1.46
CA GLN A 2 22.02 12.83 -0.18
C GLN A 2 21.55 11.36 -0.22
N LEU A 3 20.87 10.93 -1.29
CA LEU A 3 20.38 9.57 -1.44
C LEU A 3 21.53 8.55 -1.59
N ILE A 4 22.57 8.91 -2.32
CA ILE A 4 23.76 8.07 -2.51
C ILE A 4 24.47 7.89 -1.17
N SER A 5 24.63 8.98 -0.39
CA SER A 5 25.21 8.92 0.95
C SER A 5 24.44 7.98 1.86
N LYS A 6 23.13 8.15 2.01
CA LYS A 6 22.28 7.27 2.82
C LYS A 6 22.37 5.78 2.43
N ARG A 7 22.46 5.49 1.13
CA ARG A 7 22.64 4.11 0.66
C ARG A 7 24.02 3.54 1.01
N ALA A 8 25.06 4.35 0.94
CA ALA A 8 26.41 3.96 1.37
C ALA A 8 26.42 3.67 2.86
N ASP A 9 25.84 4.55 3.67
CA ASP A 9 25.75 4.39 5.13
C ASP A 9 24.99 3.13 5.53
N ALA A 10 23.88 2.82 4.83
CA ALA A 10 23.10 1.59 5.08
C ALA A 10 23.90 0.32 4.73
N ILE A 11 24.67 0.34 3.65
CA ILE A 11 25.55 -0.79 3.29
C ILE A 11 26.66 -0.96 4.33
N GLU A 12 27.28 0.14 4.75
CA GLU A 12 28.36 0.13 5.76
C GLU A 12 27.87 -0.44 7.09
N ARG A 13 26.69 -0.02 7.57
CA ARG A 13 26.05 -0.58 8.77
C ARG A 13 25.86 -2.09 8.67
N ARG A 14 25.35 -2.56 7.54
CA ARG A 14 25.14 -4.00 7.31
C ARG A 14 26.45 -4.78 7.32
N LEU A 15 27.51 -4.24 6.74
CA LEU A 15 28.84 -4.86 6.76
C LEU A 15 29.41 -4.93 8.18
N LYS A 16 29.07 -3.98 9.04
CA LYS A 16 29.47 -3.96 10.46
C LYS A 16 28.56 -4.80 11.35
N GLY A 17 27.47 -5.38 10.83
CA GLY A 17 26.48 -6.13 11.61
C GLY A 17 25.64 -5.24 12.54
N GLU A 18 25.58 -3.93 12.27
CA GLU A 18 24.77 -3.00 13.04
C GLU A 18 23.27 -3.19 12.73
N PRO A 19 22.36 -2.91 13.69
CA PRO A 19 20.93 -3.00 13.46
C PRO A 19 20.47 -2.00 12.40
N PRO A 20 19.33 -2.30 11.69
CA PRO A 20 18.78 -1.39 10.70
C PRO A 20 18.33 -0.07 11.34
N ASP A 21 18.48 1.01 10.59
CA ASP A 21 17.97 2.33 10.97
C ASP A 21 16.45 2.39 10.72
N LEU A 22 15.67 2.17 11.75
CA LEU A 22 14.21 2.16 11.63
C LEU A 22 13.59 3.57 11.51
N ASP A 23 14.36 4.62 11.62
CA ASP A 23 13.93 5.98 11.25
C ASP A 23 13.98 6.18 9.74
N ASP A 24 14.79 5.39 9.01
CA ASP A 24 14.77 5.36 7.55
C ASP A 24 13.57 4.53 7.02
N PRO A 25 12.66 5.15 6.25
CA PRO A 25 11.49 4.45 5.71
C PRO A 25 11.84 3.22 4.85
N ILE A 26 12.94 3.28 4.11
CA ILE A 26 13.39 2.17 3.25
C ILE A 26 13.85 0.99 4.10
N GLU A 27 14.63 1.25 5.14
CA GLU A 27 15.12 0.20 6.04
C GLU A 27 13.97 -0.42 6.83
N ARG A 28 12.95 0.36 7.24
CA ARG A 28 11.73 -0.20 7.85
C ARG A 28 10.99 -1.16 6.91
N VAL A 29 10.86 -0.80 5.63
CA VAL A 29 10.20 -1.67 4.64
C VAL A 29 10.97 -2.98 4.49
N LYS A 30 12.29 -2.91 4.35
CA LYS A 30 13.16 -4.09 4.20
C LYS A 30 13.12 -4.98 5.43
N GLU A 31 13.26 -4.38 6.62
CA GLU A 31 13.21 -5.12 7.88
C GLU A 31 11.88 -5.81 8.08
N HIS A 32 10.76 -5.09 7.88
CA HIS A 32 9.43 -5.67 8.04
C HIS A 32 9.19 -6.81 7.05
N SER A 33 9.52 -6.64 5.76
CA SER A 33 9.35 -7.69 4.75
C SER A 33 10.15 -8.95 5.07
N SER A 34 11.37 -8.78 5.57
CA SER A 34 12.22 -9.88 6.02
C SER A 34 11.65 -10.58 7.26
N ARG A 35 11.24 -9.80 8.26
CA ARG A 35 10.71 -10.30 9.53
C ARG A 35 9.43 -11.10 9.38
N VAL A 36 8.55 -10.71 8.46
CA VAL A 36 7.33 -11.49 8.16
C VAL A 36 7.57 -12.67 7.23
N GLY A 37 8.79 -12.85 6.74
CA GLY A 37 9.17 -13.94 5.85
C GLY A 37 8.58 -13.83 4.44
N ALA A 38 8.45 -12.61 3.90
CA ALA A 38 8.05 -12.39 2.52
C ALA A 38 9.22 -12.69 1.58
N CYS A 39 9.30 -13.93 1.09
CA CYS A 39 10.45 -14.42 0.34
C CYS A 39 10.48 -13.97 -1.13
N SER A 40 9.36 -13.48 -1.67
CA SER A 40 9.27 -13.08 -3.08
C SER A 40 9.67 -11.62 -3.33
N VAL A 41 10.01 -10.87 -2.27
CA VAL A 41 10.22 -9.42 -2.35
C VAL A 41 11.42 -9.05 -3.23
N ARG A 42 11.21 -8.08 -4.11
CA ARG A 42 12.22 -7.47 -4.98
C ARG A 42 12.18 -5.96 -4.81
N TYR A 43 13.34 -5.32 -4.87
CA TYR A 43 13.45 -3.85 -4.81
C TYR A 43 14.07 -3.34 -6.09
N GLN A 44 13.47 -2.31 -6.66
CA GLN A 44 13.98 -1.68 -7.88
C GLN A 44 13.87 -0.15 -7.78
N TRP A 45 14.98 0.53 -8.01
CA TRP A 45 15.00 1.96 -8.21
C TRP A 45 14.51 2.30 -9.61
N VAL A 46 13.67 3.31 -9.69
CA VAL A 46 13.13 3.82 -10.95
C VAL A 46 13.67 5.22 -11.25
N SER A 47 13.52 5.66 -12.49
CA SER A 47 13.99 6.96 -12.94
C SER A 47 13.26 8.11 -12.24
N GLU A 48 13.87 9.29 -12.16
CA GLU A 48 13.26 10.50 -11.59
C GLU A 48 11.98 10.91 -12.34
N LYS A 49 11.89 10.56 -13.63
CA LYS A 49 10.72 10.83 -14.48
C LYS A 49 9.66 9.74 -14.44
N TYR A 50 9.80 8.75 -13.57
CA TYR A 50 8.87 7.60 -13.50
C TYR A 50 7.41 8.02 -13.47
N TYR A 51 7.06 8.99 -12.63
CA TYR A 51 5.68 9.46 -12.49
C TYR A 51 5.22 10.43 -13.60
N ASP A 52 6.15 10.95 -14.40
CA ASP A 52 5.84 11.81 -15.56
C ASP A 52 5.56 11.00 -16.83
N THR A 53 5.66 9.66 -16.76
CA THR A 53 5.48 8.75 -17.90
C THR A 53 4.16 8.01 -17.84
N SER A 54 3.73 7.45 -18.98
CA SER A 54 2.52 6.62 -19.05
C SER A 54 2.64 5.34 -18.21
N LEU A 55 1.50 4.73 -17.87
CA LEU A 55 1.46 3.50 -17.10
C LEU A 55 2.23 2.36 -17.77
N GLU A 56 2.17 2.27 -19.11
CA GLU A 56 2.89 1.28 -19.91
C GLU A 56 4.41 1.53 -19.86
N ALA A 57 4.85 2.79 -19.83
CA ALA A 57 6.27 3.14 -19.70
C ALA A 57 6.80 2.78 -18.31
N ARG A 58 6.01 3.07 -17.25
CA ARG A 58 6.31 2.66 -15.86
C ARG A 58 6.42 1.13 -15.75
N ALA A 59 5.50 0.40 -16.37
CA ALA A 59 5.51 -1.06 -16.36
C ALA A 59 6.72 -1.64 -17.08
N ARG A 60 7.10 -1.08 -18.24
CA ARG A 60 8.31 -1.48 -18.97
C ARG A 60 9.58 -1.26 -18.16
N GLU A 61 9.68 -0.16 -17.41
CA GLU A 61 10.83 0.13 -16.56
C GLU A 61 11.00 -0.92 -15.44
N LEU A 62 9.89 -1.48 -14.94
CA LEU A 62 9.88 -2.52 -13.93
C LEU A 62 9.86 -3.95 -14.52
N GLY A 63 9.80 -4.09 -15.85
CA GLY A 63 9.74 -5.40 -16.52
C GLY A 63 8.46 -6.18 -16.22
N CYS A 64 7.32 -5.48 -16.12
CA CYS A 64 6.04 -6.08 -15.77
C CYS A 64 4.90 -5.60 -16.68
N ALA A 65 3.71 -6.16 -16.50
CA ALA A 65 2.49 -5.66 -17.15
C ALA A 65 1.90 -4.45 -16.39
N PRO A 66 1.22 -3.51 -17.07
CA PRO A 66 0.57 -2.37 -16.41
C PRO A 66 -0.38 -2.74 -15.27
N GLU A 67 -1.09 -3.86 -15.39
CA GLU A 67 -2.01 -4.38 -14.39
C GLU A 67 -1.33 -4.85 -13.11
N GLN A 68 -0.01 -5.06 -13.13
CA GLN A 68 0.79 -5.41 -11.96
C GLN A 68 1.23 -4.19 -11.16
N LEU A 69 1.04 -2.98 -11.68
CA LEU A 69 1.33 -1.74 -10.97
C LEU A 69 0.18 -1.40 -10.02
N CYS A 70 0.49 -1.32 -8.73
CA CYS A 70 -0.47 -1.01 -7.68
C CYS A 70 -0.08 0.26 -6.93
N LYS A 71 -1.08 1.00 -6.50
CA LYS A 71 -0.94 2.08 -5.51
C LYS A 71 -1.47 1.61 -4.16
N THR A 72 -0.83 2.07 -3.11
CA THR A 72 -1.28 1.90 -1.73
C THR A 72 -1.86 3.22 -1.25
N MET A 73 -3.14 3.21 -0.94
CA MET A 73 -3.87 4.36 -0.41
C MET A 73 -4.18 4.15 1.06
N ILE A 74 -4.18 5.20 1.85
CA ILE A 74 -4.61 5.16 3.23
C ILE A 74 -6.05 5.69 3.28
N MET A 75 -6.97 4.84 3.71
CA MET A 75 -8.38 5.18 3.85
C MET A 75 -8.71 5.39 5.32
N GLU A 76 -9.47 6.44 5.62
CA GLU A 76 -9.99 6.74 6.94
C GLU A 76 -11.50 6.49 6.98
N ASN A 77 -11.96 5.75 7.98
CA ASN A 77 -13.38 5.68 8.30
C ASN A 77 -13.79 6.87 9.16
N LYS A 78 -14.37 7.90 8.54
CA LYS A 78 -14.84 9.12 9.21
C LYS A 78 -15.99 8.89 10.19
N ALA A 79 -16.68 7.76 10.08
CA ALA A 79 -17.75 7.37 10.99
C ALA A 79 -17.25 6.51 12.17
N PHE A 80 -15.92 6.36 12.31
CA PHE A 80 -15.33 5.63 13.43
C PHE A 80 -15.52 6.42 14.73
N ASP A 81 -16.11 5.76 15.74
CA ASP A 81 -16.34 6.36 17.05
C ASP A 81 -15.03 6.39 17.86
N THR A 82 -14.50 7.57 18.07
CA THR A 82 -13.28 7.80 18.85
C THR A 82 -13.52 7.96 20.35
N SER A 83 -14.78 7.99 20.81
CA SER A 83 -15.12 8.24 22.21
C SER A 83 -14.82 7.08 23.16
N GLY A 84 -14.48 5.92 22.62
CA GLY A 84 -14.42 4.69 23.41
C GLY A 84 -13.13 3.85 23.39
N GLN A 85 -12.07 4.23 22.75
CA GLN A 85 -10.70 3.66 22.85
C GLN A 85 -9.87 4.00 21.60
N ASN A 86 -8.75 4.68 21.81
CA ASN A 86 -7.82 5.13 20.76
C ASN A 86 -6.85 4.01 20.27
N SER A 87 -7.17 2.74 20.38
CA SER A 87 -6.29 1.70 19.90
C SER A 87 -6.68 1.33 18.46
N VAL A 88 -5.81 1.64 17.52
CA VAL A 88 -5.81 0.99 16.21
C VAL A 88 -5.40 -0.46 16.48
N ASP A 89 -6.37 -1.34 16.61
CA ASP A 89 -6.12 -2.77 16.79
C ASP A 89 -6.09 -3.43 15.41
N ALA A 90 -4.90 -3.68 14.90
CA ALA A 90 -4.71 -4.38 13.63
C ALA A 90 -5.23 -5.82 13.66
N SER A 91 -5.46 -6.38 14.85
CA SER A 91 -6.02 -7.74 15.00
C SER A 91 -7.52 -7.79 14.74
N ASP A 92 -8.23 -6.65 14.84
CA ASP A 92 -9.66 -6.57 14.53
C ASP A 92 -9.91 -5.58 13.37
N PRO A 93 -9.87 -6.05 12.12
CA PRO A 93 -10.09 -5.20 10.96
C PRO A 93 -11.50 -4.58 10.92
N THR A 94 -12.43 -5.08 11.73
CA THR A 94 -13.81 -4.56 11.79
C THR A 94 -13.95 -3.32 12.66
N ARG A 95 -12.92 -3.00 13.46
CA ARG A 95 -12.92 -1.90 14.44
C ARG A 95 -11.78 -0.92 14.20
N ASN A 96 -11.27 -0.85 12.98
CA ASN A 96 -10.21 0.08 12.63
C ASN A 96 -10.76 1.37 12.05
N ARG A 97 -10.09 2.47 12.39
CA ARG A 97 -10.31 3.77 11.79
C ARG A 97 -9.64 3.87 10.43
N PHE A 98 -8.48 3.20 10.25
CA PHE A 98 -7.64 3.31 9.08
C PHE A 98 -7.43 1.97 8.39
N TYR A 99 -7.27 2.01 7.07
CA TYR A 99 -6.98 0.85 6.23
C TYR A 99 -5.95 1.22 5.17
N PHE A 100 -4.94 0.36 4.99
CA PHE A 100 -4.17 0.37 3.75
C PHE A 100 -4.97 -0.32 2.67
N VAL A 101 -5.14 0.34 1.54
CA VAL A 101 -5.91 -0.19 0.40
C VAL A 101 -4.98 -0.29 -0.79
N VAL A 102 -4.77 -1.51 -1.27
CA VAL A 102 -3.94 -1.79 -2.44
C VAL A 102 -4.83 -2.02 -3.65
N VAL A 103 -4.69 -1.16 -4.65
CA VAL A 103 -5.47 -1.21 -5.89
C VAL A 103 -4.56 -0.97 -7.09
N GLN A 104 -4.88 -1.60 -8.22
CA GLN A 104 -4.13 -1.42 -9.48
C GLN A 104 -4.30 0.01 -10.02
N TYR A 105 -3.25 0.57 -10.60
CA TYR A 105 -3.36 1.85 -11.32
C TYR A 105 -4.32 1.76 -12.52
N ALA A 106 -4.39 0.60 -13.16
CA ALA A 106 -5.30 0.32 -14.27
C ALA A 106 -6.79 0.23 -13.84
N ALA A 107 -7.09 0.32 -12.55
CA ALA A 107 -8.44 0.27 -12.01
C ALA A 107 -8.75 1.51 -11.18
N LYS A 108 -10.04 1.77 -10.98
CA LYS A 108 -10.53 2.84 -10.09
C LYS A 108 -11.09 2.23 -8.81
N LEU A 109 -10.69 2.78 -7.66
CA LEU A 109 -11.27 2.41 -6.38
C LEU A 109 -12.76 2.79 -6.33
N SER A 110 -13.63 1.86 -5.95
CA SER A 110 -15.05 2.11 -5.77
C SER A 110 -15.39 2.35 -4.31
N ALA A 111 -15.78 3.59 -3.98
CA ALA A 111 -16.17 3.96 -2.62
C ALA A 111 -17.33 3.11 -2.08
N GLN A 112 -18.23 2.68 -2.95
CA GLN A 112 -19.35 1.79 -2.57
C GLN A 112 -18.87 0.37 -2.24
N LYS A 113 -18.01 -0.19 -3.09
CA LYS A 113 -17.50 -1.55 -2.91
C LYS A 113 -16.61 -1.66 -1.69
N ILE A 114 -15.67 -0.72 -1.48
CA ILE A 114 -14.80 -0.75 -0.31
C ILE A 114 -15.57 -0.57 0.99
N SER A 115 -16.58 0.31 1.02
CA SER A 115 -17.45 0.44 2.19
C SER A 115 -18.24 -0.85 2.45
N ALA A 116 -18.76 -1.49 1.41
CA ALA A 116 -19.41 -2.78 1.53
C ALA A 116 -18.45 -3.86 2.06
N ALA A 117 -17.23 -3.93 1.53
CA ALA A 117 -16.21 -4.86 1.99
C ALA A 117 -15.94 -4.70 3.48
N VAL A 118 -15.66 -3.48 3.96
CA VAL A 118 -15.39 -3.20 5.39
C VAL A 118 -16.60 -3.54 6.25
N MET A 119 -17.82 -3.25 5.80
CA MET A 119 -19.02 -3.61 6.56
C MET A 119 -19.19 -5.14 6.74
N HIS A 120 -18.64 -5.94 5.84
CA HIS A 120 -18.74 -7.41 5.91
C HIS A 120 -17.55 -8.09 6.63
N LEU A 121 -16.56 -7.34 7.10
CA LEU A 121 -15.38 -7.91 7.78
C LEU A 121 -15.70 -8.53 9.13
N LYS A 122 -16.87 -8.25 9.73
CA LYS A 122 -17.23 -8.80 11.03
C LYS A 122 -17.39 -10.32 10.99
N PRO A 123 -16.76 -11.04 11.94
CA PRO A 123 -16.98 -12.47 12.11
C PRO A 123 -18.46 -12.81 12.37
N GLY A 124 -18.89 -13.99 11.94
CA GLY A 124 -20.25 -14.48 12.25
C GLY A 124 -21.38 -13.82 11.44
N GLY A 125 -21.07 -13.18 10.31
CA GLY A 125 -22.08 -12.61 9.43
C GLY A 125 -22.76 -11.34 9.94
N GLN A 126 -22.33 -10.79 11.07
CA GLN A 126 -22.76 -9.47 11.52
C GLN A 126 -22.18 -8.39 10.60
N LYS A 127 -23.03 -7.44 10.18
CA LYS A 127 -22.59 -6.30 9.36
C LYS A 127 -22.48 -5.05 10.21
N LEU A 128 -21.45 -4.24 9.94
CA LEU A 128 -21.47 -2.88 10.41
C LEU A 128 -22.66 -2.14 9.77
N SER A 129 -23.33 -1.29 10.54
CA SER A 129 -24.36 -0.45 9.95
C SER A 129 -23.72 0.56 8.99
N ARG A 130 -24.44 0.94 7.93
CA ARG A 130 -23.98 1.94 6.96
C ARG A 130 -23.60 3.28 7.62
N ALA A 131 -24.27 3.64 8.71
CA ALA A 131 -23.96 4.84 9.48
C ALA A 131 -22.60 4.80 10.18
N ARG A 132 -21.99 3.62 10.33
CA ARG A 132 -20.67 3.42 10.96
C ARG A 132 -19.53 3.17 9.98
N CYS A 133 -19.79 3.30 8.68
CA CYS A 133 -18.81 3.09 7.63
C CYS A 133 -18.86 4.22 6.61
N ASN A 134 -17.94 5.17 6.72
CA ASN A 134 -17.74 6.27 5.78
C ASN A 134 -16.25 6.38 5.45
N LEU A 135 -15.81 5.59 4.47
CA LEU A 135 -14.42 5.53 4.04
C LEU A 135 -14.11 6.64 3.05
N GLN A 136 -13.09 7.42 3.37
CA GLN A 136 -12.54 8.48 2.53
C GLN A 136 -11.01 8.35 2.48
N VAL A 137 -10.37 8.89 1.46
CA VAL A 137 -8.91 8.98 1.41
C VAL A 137 -8.45 9.84 2.59
N ALA A 138 -7.50 9.35 3.35
CA ALA A 138 -6.93 10.10 4.46
C ALA A 138 -6.15 11.32 3.93
N PRO A 139 -6.19 12.49 4.61
CA PRO A 139 -5.32 13.60 4.30
C PRO A 139 -3.84 13.18 4.31
N GLU A 140 -3.03 13.79 3.45
CA GLU A 140 -1.62 13.42 3.27
C GLU A 140 -0.83 13.48 4.59
N GLU A 141 -1.00 14.55 5.37
CA GLU A 141 -0.35 14.71 6.68
C GLU A 141 -0.67 13.56 7.65
N LEU A 142 -1.93 13.14 7.66
CA LEU A 142 -2.38 12.02 8.48
C LEU A 142 -1.82 10.70 7.94
N GLY A 143 -1.80 10.54 6.62
CA GLY A 143 -1.18 9.41 5.95
C GLY A 143 0.31 9.28 6.29
N LEU A 144 1.05 10.39 6.25
CA LEU A 144 2.45 10.46 6.63
C LEU A 144 2.65 10.10 8.11
N SER A 145 1.84 10.65 9.02
CA SER A 145 1.97 10.36 10.45
C SER A 145 1.70 8.91 10.82
N LEU A 146 0.78 8.25 10.11
CA LEU A 146 0.44 6.84 10.32
C LEU A 146 1.44 5.88 9.70
N SER A 147 1.86 6.16 8.48
CA SER A 147 2.72 5.26 7.71
C SER A 147 4.20 5.57 7.84
N GLY A 148 4.55 6.84 8.07
CA GLY A 148 5.91 7.34 8.00
C GLY A 148 6.48 7.35 6.58
N PHE A 149 5.60 7.34 5.55
CA PHE A 149 6.00 7.32 4.15
C PHE A 149 5.58 8.60 3.42
N PRO A 150 6.45 9.15 2.58
CA PRO A 150 6.09 10.28 1.74
C PRO A 150 5.11 9.86 0.65
N HIS A 151 4.47 10.83 0.02
CA HIS A 151 3.67 10.65 -1.18
C HIS A 151 4.43 9.80 -2.22
N ASN A 152 3.74 8.93 -2.93
CA ASN A 152 4.33 7.97 -3.90
C ASN A 152 5.33 6.94 -3.31
N GLY A 153 5.61 7.00 -2.01
CA GLY A 153 6.45 6.05 -1.28
C GLY A 153 5.68 5.08 -0.39
N VAL A 154 4.36 5.19 -0.30
CA VAL A 154 3.56 4.39 0.64
C VAL A 154 3.68 2.89 0.34
N SER A 155 4.01 2.13 1.38
CA SER A 155 4.17 0.68 1.36
C SER A 155 3.24 0.03 2.40
N VAL A 156 2.84 -1.21 2.14
CA VAL A 156 2.14 -2.05 3.15
C VAL A 156 3.10 -2.69 4.14
N PHE A 157 4.41 -2.61 3.88
CA PHE A 157 5.45 -3.05 4.79
C PHE A 157 6.06 -1.86 5.54
N GLY A 158 6.34 -2.01 6.82
CA GLY A 158 7.14 -1.04 7.58
C GLY A 158 6.43 0.27 7.94
N GLY A 159 5.10 0.31 7.92
CA GLY A 159 4.33 1.44 8.46
C GLY A 159 4.58 1.65 9.95
N LEU A 160 4.55 2.89 10.42
CA LEU A 160 4.74 3.24 11.84
C LEU A 160 3.61 2.71 12.72
N THR A 161 2.40 2.69 12.19
CA THR A 161 1.22 2.20 12.89
C THR A 161 0.71 0.94 12.21
N PRO A 162 0.44 -0.15 12.95
CA PRO A 162 -0.24 -1.30 12.40
C PRO A 162 -1.64 -0.92 11.89
N VAL A 163 -1.91 -1.21 10.63
CA VAL A 163 -3.18 -0.89 9.97
C VAL A 163 -3.59 -2.08 9.11
N PRO A 164 -4.86 -2.54 9.14
CA PRO A 164 -5.32 -3.62 8.29
C PRO A 164 -5.14 -3.30 6.81
N ILE A 165 -4.83 -4.33 6.02
CA ILE A 165 -4.58 -4.23 4.59
C ILE A 165 -5.76 -4.81 3.84
N ILE A 166 -6.35 -4.05 2.93
CA ILE A 166 -7.37 -4.50 1.98
C ILE A 166 -6.73 -4.54 0.60
N LEU A 167 -6.77 -5.71 -0.03
CA LEU A 167 -6.18 -5.97 -1.33
C LEU A 167 -7.30 -6.18 -2.36
N SER A 168 -7.23 -5.47 -3.49
CA SER A 168 -8.18 -5.65 -4.57
C SER A 168 -8.17 -7.09 -5.08
N GLU A 169 -9.34 -7.73 -5.15
CA GLU A 169 -9.52 -9.08 -5.68
C GLU A 169 -9.02 -9.21 -7.12
N ALA A 170 -9.04 -8.14 -7.90
CA ALA A 170 -8.58 -8.13 -9.29
C ALA A 170 -7.11 -8.59 -9.45
N VAL A 171 -6.27 -8.43 -8.41
CA VAL A 171 -4.86 -8.88 -8.47
C VAL A 171 -4.70 -10.41 -8.42
N LEU A 172 -5.71 -11.15 -7.97
CA LEU A 172 -5.66 -12.62 -7.94
C LEU A 172 -5.64 -13.22 -9.36
N GLY A 173 -6.19 -12.50 -10.32
CA GLY A 173 -6.21 -12.92 -11.74
C GLY A 173 -4.90 -12.71 -12.49
N LEU A 174 -3.93 -12.00 -11.92
CA LEU A 174 -2.65 -11.67 -12.58
C LEU A 174 -1.81 -12.92 -12.88
N ARG A 175 -1.09 -12.87 -14.00
CA ARG A 175 -0.12 -13.91 -14.38
C ARG A 175 1.18 -13.25 -14.86
N PRO A 176 2.29 -13.35 -14.10
CA PRO A 176 2.39 -13.95 -12.76
C PRO A 176 1.59 -13.16 -11.71
N ALA A 177 1.15 -13.84 -10.64
CA ALA A 177 0.46 -13.23 -9.48
C ALA A 177 1.48 -12.45 -8.63
N PHE A 178 1.93 -11.32 -9.15
CA PHE A 178 2.99 -10.48 -8.61
C PHE A 178 2.65 -9.02 -8.87
N VAL A 179 2.85 -8.15 -7.89
CA VAL A 179 2.50 -6.73 -7.96
C VAL A 179 3.66 -5.84 -7.54
N TRP A 180 3.70 -4.61 -8.05
CA TRP A 180 4.67 -3.58 -7.71
C TRP A 180 3.99 -2.40 -7.04
N MET A 181 4.59 -1.88 -5.96
CA MET A 181 4.07 -0.75 -5.17
C MET A 181 5.20 0.10 -4.59
N GLY A 182 4.89 1.12 -3.79
CA GLY A 182 5.87 1.95 -3.09
C GLY A 182 6.68 1.16 -2.06
N ALA A 183 7.91 1.60 -1.80
CA ALA A 183 8.86 0.97 -0.90
C ALA A 183 9.52 1.96 0.08
N GLY A 184 8.77 2.93 0.59
CA GLY A 184 9.27 3.92 1.54
C GLY A 184 9.92 5.15 0.90
N HIS A 185 10.11 5.15 -0.41
CA HIS A 185 10.67 6.27 -1.17
C HIS A 185 9.97 6.37 -2.54
N PRO A 186 9.69 7.60 -3.07
CA PRO A 186 9.00 7.76 -4.34
C PRO A 186 9.66 7.02 -5.52
N LEU A 187 10.98 6.98 -5.54
CA LEU A 187 11.74 6.33 -6.62
C LEU A 187 12.14 4.87 -6.29
N LEU A 188 11.73 4.30 -5.17
CA LEU A 188 11.97 2.90 -4.87
C LEU A 188 10.66 2.14 -4.94
N LYS A 189 10.66 1.05 -5.71
CA LYS A 189 9.52 0.15 -5.85
C LYS A 189 9.83 -1.20 -5.22
N LEU A 190 8.80 -1.76 -4.60
CA LEU A 190 8.78 -3.11 -4.05
C LEU A 190 7.87 -3.97 -4.92
N GLY A 191 8.44 -5.03 -5.46
CA GLY A 191 7.69 -6.10 -6.11
C GLY A 191 7.48 -7.25 -5.12
N VAL A 192 6.27 -7.82 -5.07
CA VAL A 192 5.91 -8.90 -4.15
C VAL A 192 4.84 -9.80 -4.74
N SER A 193 4.88 -11.09 -4.40
CA SER A 193 3.82 -12.02 -4.79
C SER A 193 2.51 -11.72 -4.07
N VAL A 194 1.40 -11.92 -4.76
CA VAL A 194 0.06 -11.82 -4.14
C VAL A 194 -0.07 -12.82 -2.98
N ASN A 195 0.57 -13.98 -3.11
CA ASN A 195 0.61 -14.99 -2.04
C ASN A 195 1.25 -14.46 -0.75
N ASP A 196 2.38 -13.74 -0.84
CA ASP A 196 3.02 -13.17 0.35
C ASP A 196 2.18 -12.05 0.97
N LEU A 197 1.49 -11.22 0.17
CA LEU A 197 0.56 -10.22 0.70
C LEU A 197 -0.56 -10.86 1.51
N VAL A 198 -1.15 -11.93 1.00
CA VAL A 198 -2.27 -12.61 1.68
C VAL A 198 -1.79 -13.41 2.88
N ASN A 199 -0.78 -14.26 2.72
CA ASN A 199 -0.42 -15.25 3.73
C ASN A 199 0.63 -14.77 4.75
N LYS A 200 1.42 -13.75 4.43
CA LYS A 200 2.45 -13.21 5.34
C LYS A 200 2.01 -11.90 6.01
N LEU A 201 1.30 -11.05 5.29
CA LEU A 201 0.76 -9.79 5.84
C LEU A 201 -0.69 -9.87 6.28
N GLY A 202 -1.39 -10.98 5.97
CA GLY A 202 -2.81 -11.12 6.31
C GLY A 202 -3.69 -10.15 5.53
N ALA A 203 -3.31 -9.77 4.30
CA ALA A 203 -4.10 -8.86 3.49
C ALA A 203 -5.47 -9.47 3.19
N ILE A 204 -6.51 -8.68 3.44
CA ILE A 204 -7.90 -9.06 3.22
C ILE A 204 -8.24 -8.81 1.76
N VAL A 205 -8.55 -9.88 1.05
CA VAL A 205 -8.94 -9.79 -0.35
C VAL A 205 -10.41 -9.41 -0.46
N ALA A 206 -10.72 -8.36 -1.26
CA ALA A 206 -12.09 -7.93 -1.46
C ALA A 206 -12.29 -7.30 -2.85
N ASP A 207 -13.52 -7.39 -3.38
CA ASP A 207 -13.92 -6.66 -4.58
C ASP A 207 -14.12 -5.18 -4.21
N ILE A 208 -13.12 -4.35 -4.52
CA ILE A 208 -13.07 -2.94 -4.15
C ILE A 208 -12.88 -2.00 -5.35
N SER A 209 -12.75 -2.54 -6.55
CA SER A 209 -12.40 -1.75 -7.72
C SER A 209 -13.33 -2.00 -8.90
N VAL A 210 -13.27 -1.09 -9.86
CA VAL A 210 -13.93 -1.20 -11.17
C VAL A 210 -12.88 -0.89 -12.25
N PRO A 211 -13.02 -1.43 -13.46
CA PRO A 211 -12.19 -1.04 -14.58
C PRO A 211 -12.23 0.49 -14.79
N ARG A 212 -11.13 1.09 -15.21
CA ARG A 212 -11.16 2.47 -15.73
C ARG A 212 -11.79 2.39 -17.14
N ASP A 213 -12.81 3.20 -17.37
CA ASP A 213 -13.34 3.38 -18.72
C ASP A 213 -12.26 4.05 -19.56
N GLY A 214 -11.91 3.44 -20.69
CA GLY A 214 -10.78 3.83 -21.56
C GLY A 214 -10.87 5.23 -22.21
N SER A 215 -11.68 6.13 -21.68
CA SER A 215 -11.87 7.50 -22.16
C SER A 215 -10.98 8.54 -21.48
N GLY A 216 -10.11 8.15 -20.53
CA GLY A 216 -9.24 9.08 -19.81
C GLY A 216 -7.79 8.58 -19.77
N VAL A 217 -6.99 9.02 -20.72
CA VAL A 217 -5.55 8.73 -20.77
C VAL A 217 -4.77 9.44 -19.63
N ASP A 218 -5.39 10.41 -18.93
CA ASP A 218 -4.70 11.33 -18.03
C ASP A 218 -5.04 11.21 -16.54
N ASP A 219 -6.16 10.53 -16.15
CA ASP A 219 -6.59 10.44 -14.75
C ASP A 219 -5.63 9.62 -13.83
N ALA A 220 -4.78 8.77 -14.40
CA ALA A 220 -3.80 8.03 -13.61
C ALA A 220 -2.70 8.95 -13.05
N CYS A 221 -2.45 10.09 -13.71
CA CYS A 221 -1.47 11.10 -13.28
C CYS A 221 -2.07 12.13 -12.33
N GLU A 222 -3.39 12.36 -12.34
CA GLU A 222 -4.03 13.32 -11.43
C GLU A 222 -4.11 12.79 -10.00
N ASP A 223 -4.37 11.50 -9.82
CA ASP A 223 -4.35 10.84 -8.48
C ASP A 223 -2.94 10.85 -7.84
N ASP A 224 -1.87 11.03 -8.63
CA ASP A 224 -0.50 11.11 -8.14
C ASP A 224 -0.04 12.55 -7.85
N ARG A 225 -0.88 13.57 -8.16
CA ARG A 225 -0.57 15.00 -8.00
C ARG A 225 -1.34 15.70 -6.86
N ALA A 226 -2.25 14.98 -6.19
CA ALA A 226 -3.07 15.48 -5.09
C ALA A 226 -2.44 15.23 -3.72
#